data_700f854b6cff900290d7efe034ece57f
#
_entry.id   700f854b6cff900290d7efe034ece57f
#
_cell.length_a   1.000
_cell.length_b   1.000
_cell.length_c   1.000
_cell.angle_alpha   90.00
_cell.angle_beta   90.00
_cell.angle_gamma   90.00
#
_symmetry.space_group_name_H-M   'P 1'
#
loop_
_entity.id
_entity.type
_entity.pdbx_description
1 polymer ?
#
loop_
_entity_poly.entity_id
_entity_poly.type
_entity_poly.pdbx_seq_one_letter_code
_entity_poly.pdbx_strand_id
1 'polypeptide(L)' 'MPWYHGDYPPSYKNQPKYLRDKATEIANEILKESGDEGIAIATGLKKAREYFEQHPGEKGDEQEK' A
#
# COMPACT_ATOMS: atom_id res chain seq x y z
N MET A 1 -5.17 14.24 0.84
CA MET A 1 -4.56 14.28 -0.47
C MET A 1 -4.06 12.94 -0.90
N PRO A 2 -4.54 12.44 -2.00
CA PRO A 2 -4.10 11.14 -2.43
C PRO A 2 -2.63 11.15 -2.82
N TRP A 3 -2.03 9.98 -2.80
CA TRP A 3 -0.64 9.85 -3.20
C TRP A 3 -0.58 9.50 -4.66
N TYR A 4 0.32 10.16 -5.38
CA TYR A 4 0.45 9.92 -6.80
C TYR A 4 1.24 8.65 -7.05
N HIS A 5 1.16 8.20 -8.27
CA HIS A 5 1.90 7.02 -8.67
C HIS A 5 3.38 7.21 -8.33
N GLY A 6 3.92 6.28 -7.57
CA GLY A 6 5.30 6.38 -7.15
C GLY A 6 5.50 7.03 -5.79
N ASP A 7 4.45 7.67 -5.29
CA ASP A 7 4.49 8.28 -3.98
C ASP A 7 3.92 7.33 -2.95
N TYR A 8 4.09 7.65 -1.68
CA TYR A 8 3.53 6.82 -0.61
C TYR A 8 3.55 7.59 0.69
N PRO A 9 2.70 7.19 1.66
CA PRO A 9 2.75 7.81 2.98
C PRO A 9 4.09 7.55 3.65
N PRO A 10 4.59 8.50 4.43
CA PRO A 10 5.88 8.32 5.09
C PRO A 10 5.97 7.05 5.93
N SER A 11 4.86 6.60 6.50
CA SER A 11 4.89 5.40 7.32
C SER A 11 5.17 4.14 6.53
N TYR A 12 5.08 4.19 5.21
CA TYR A 12 5.38 3.02 4.37
C TYR A 12 6.84 2.99 3.93
N LYS A 13 7.62 3.94 4.38
CA LYS A 13 8.98 4.10 3.92
C LYS A 13 9.82 2.84 4.04
N ASN A 14 9.61 2.07 5.09
CA ASN A 14 10.42 0.88 5.35
C ASN A 14 9.83 -0.40 4.75
N GLN A 15 8.76 -0.29 4.01
CA GLN A 15 8.14 -1.47 3.42
C GLN A 15 8.77 -1.76 2.07
N PRO A 16 8.79 -3.04 1.64
CA PRO A 16 9.27 -3.36 0.30
C PRO A 16 8.45 -2.64 -0.76
N LYS A 17 9.09 -2.38 -1.89
CA LYS A 17 8.43 -1.61 -2.93
C LYS A 17 7.10 -2.22 -3.38
N TYR A 18 7.05 -3.54 -3.57
CA TYR A 18 5.83 -4.17 -4.03
C TYR A 18 4.69 -3.94 -3.04
N LEU A 19 5.00 -4.04 -1.76
CA LEU A 19 3.99 -3.87 -0.73
C LEU A 19 3.60 -2.39 -0.60
N ARG A 20 4.59 -1.52 -0.65
CA ARG A 20 4.37 -0.09 -0.55
C ARG A 20 3.47 0.42 -1.67
N ASP A 21 3.73 -0.04 -2.89
CA ASP A 21 2.94 0.40 -4.03
C ASP A 21 1.49 -0.07 -3.92
N LYS A 22 1.30 -1.33 -3.55
CA LYS A 22 -0.05 -1.87 -3.41
C LYS A 22 -0.77 -1.22 -2.24
N ALA A 23 -0.08 -1.04 -1.13
CA ALA A 23 -0.70 -0.42 0.04
C ALA A 23 -1.12 1.02 -0.25
N THR A 24 -0.30 1.76 -1.00
CA THR A 24 -0.64 3.12 -1.36
C THR A 24 -1.86 3.16 -2.27
N GLU A 25 -1.93 2.23 -3.21
CA GLU A 25 -3.08 2.15 -4.09
C GLU A 25 -4.36 1.93 -3.30
N ILE A 26 -4.33 1.00 -2.36
CA ILE A 26 -5.50 0.72 -1.54
C ILE A 26 -5.81 1.89 -0.62
N ALA A 27 -4.76 2.51 -0.06
CA ALA A 27 -4.96 3.66 0.81
C ALA A 27 -5.64 4.81 0.08
N ASN A 28 -5.27 5.03 -1.18
CA ASN A 28 -5.93 6.07 -1.98
C ASN A 28 -7.41 5.81 -2.11
N GLU A 29 -7.79 4.55 -2.34
CA GLU A 29 -9.20 4.22 -2.49
C GLU A 29 -9.95 4.43 -1.18
N ILE A 30 -9.35 4.02 -0.07
CA ILE A 30 -9.99 4.18 1.22
C ILE A 30 -10.11 5.65 1.59
N LEU A 31 -9.08 6.43 1.31
CA LEU A 31 -9.10 7.84 1.61
C LEU A 31 -10.19 8.54 0.82
N LYS A 32 -10.37 8.14 -0.44
CA LYS A 32 -11.37 8.71 -1.29
C LYS A 32 -12.78 8.49 -0.72
N GLU A 33 -12.99 7.34 -0.10
CA GLU A 33 -14.29 7.00 0.44
C GLU A 33 -14.51 7.51 1.85
N SER A 34 -13.49 7.41 2.69
CA SER A 34 -13.65 7.74 4.11
C SER A 34 -13.22 9.14 4.46
N GLY A 35 -12.26 9.66 3.72
CA GLY A 35 -11.71 10.97 4.04
C GLY A 35 -10.79 10.97 5.24
N ASP A 36 -10.49 9.79 5.79
CA ASP A 36 -9.66 9.69 6.98
C ASP A 36 -8.30 9.10 6.63
N GLU A 37 -7.27 9.94 6.65
CA GLU A 37 -5.94 9.55 6.22
C GLU A 37 -5.34 8.47 7.12
N GLY A 38 -5.54 8.59 8.43
CA GLY A 38 -5.00 7.59 9.34
C GLY A 38 -5.59 6.21 9.11
N ILE A 39 -6.90 6.15 8.92
CA ILE A 39 -7.56 4.88 8.63
C ILE A 39 -7.10 4.34 7.29
N ALA A 40 -6.99 5.22 6.30
CA ALA A 40 -6.58 4.80 4.98
C ALA A 40 -5.18 4.17 5.01
N ILE A 41 -4.26 4.81 5.71
CA ILE A 41 -2.88 4.33 5.75
C ILE A 41 -2.81 2.97 6.46
N ALA A 42 -3.42 2.85 7.63
CA ALA A 42 -3.35 1.61 8.40
C ALA A 42 -4.06 0.47 7.67
N THR A 43 -5.27 0.73 7.17
CA THR A 43 -6.04 -0.30 6.50
C THR A 43 -5.42 -0.67 5.16
N GLY A 44 -4.88 0.33 4.46
CA GLY A 44 -4.23 0.06 3.19
C GLY A 44 -3.09 -0.92 3.32
N LEU A 45 -2.25 -0.74 4.34
CA LEU A 45 -1.13 -1.64 4.53
C LEU A 45 -1.60 -3.03 4.93
N LYS A 46 -2.59 -3.09 5.81
CA LYS A 46 -3.11 -4.39 6.23
C LYS A 46 -3.68 -5.17 5.06
N LYS A 47 -4.48 -4.51 4.23
CA LYS A 47 -5.09 -5.19 3.09
C LYS A 47 -4.05 -5.57 2.05
N ALA A 48 -3.02 -4.77 1.88
CA ALA A 48 -1.96 -5.12 0.94
C ALA A 48 -1.22 -6.37 1.41
N ARG A 49 -0.96 -6.48 2.70
CA ARG A 49 -0.31 -7.68 3.23
C ARG A 49 -1.17 -8.91 2.99
N GLU A 50 -2.47 -8.79 3.24
CA GLU A 50 -3.39 -9.90 3.02
C GLU A 50 -3.43 -10.28 1.55
N TYR A 51 -3.40 -9.29 0.68
CA TYR A 51 -3.41 -9.55 -0.75
C TYR A 51 -2.22 -10.41 -1.16
N PHE A 52 -1.05 -10.05 -0.69
CA PHE A 52 0.15 -10.79 -1.08
C PHE A 52 0.28 -12.13 -0.38
N GLU A 53 -0.40 -12.32 0.75
CA GLU A 53 -0.46 -13.64 1.35
C GLU A 53 -1.22 -14.60 0.47
N GLN A 54 -2.23 -14.10 -0.23
CA GLN A 54 -3.05 -14.94 -1.10
C GLN A 54 -2.56 -14.96 -2.53
N HIS A 55 -1.68 -14.02 -2.88
CA HIS A 55 -1.16 -13.92 -4.23
C HIS A 55 0.36 -13.74 -4.20
N PRO A 56 1.07 -14.73 -3.65
CA PRO A 56 2.52 -14.55 -3.49
C PRO A 56 3.26 -14.32 -4.81
N GLY A 57 2.73 -14.84 -5.90
CA GLY A 57 3.37 -14.64 -7.18
C GLY A 57 3.33 -13.21 -7.68
N GLU A 58 2.48 -12.39 -7.08
CA GLU A 58 2.34 -11.01 -7.51
C GLU A 58 3.32 -10.07 -6.84
N LYS A 59 4.16 -10.57 -5.96
CA LYS A 59 5.17 -9.73 -5.36
C LYS A 59 6.18 -9.24 -6.39
N GLY A 60 6.32 -9.95 -7.48
CA GLY A 60 7.19 -9.51 -8.53
C GLY A 60 8.65 -9.68 -8.19
N ASP A 61 9.50 -9.08 -9.00
CA ASP A 61 10.93 -9.20 -8.82
C ASP A 61 11.50 -8.15 -7.94
N GLU A 62 10.71 -7.28 -7.43
CA GLU A 62 11.21 -6.16 -6.69
C GLU A 62 11.68 -6.50 -5.34
N GLN A 63 11.38 -7.68 -4.93
CA GLN A 63 11.86 -8.06 -3.65
C GLN A 63 13.33 -8.31 -3.67
N GLU A 64 13.98 -8.11 -4.48
CA GLU A 64 15.29 -8.31 -4.48
C GLU A 64 16.10 -7.64 -3.69
N LYS A 65 16.10 -7.73 -3.47
CA LYS A 65 16.81 -7.45 -2.80
C LYS A 65 17.08 -6.89 -2.58
#